data_74501fdc3a53debad22db4768e977e22
#
_entry.id   74501fdc3a53debad22db4768e977e22
#
_cell.length_a   1.000
_cell.length_b   1.000
_cell.length_c   1.000
_cell.angle_alpha   90.00
_cell.angle_beta   90.00
_cell.angle_gamma   90.00
#
_symmetry.space_group_name_H-M   'P 1'
#
loop_
_entity.id
_entity.type
_entity.pdbx_description
1 polymer ?
#
loop_
_entity_poly.entity_id
_entity_poly.type
_entity_poly.pdbx_seq_one_letter_code
_entity_poly.pdbx_strand_id
1 'polypeptide(L)'
;MSRAFVLVMDSLGIGGAKDAEKYGDNGADTLRQIAASRALEIPNLLRLGLSAAAEASSGAALPNLPKGEPISGAYGAAQEQSLGKDTPSGHWEMAGVPVMTEWGYFPREVPCFPAALTDALIARANLPGVLGNRHASGTEIIAK
;
A
#
# COMPACT_ATOMS: atom_id res chain seq x y z
N MET A 1 11.99 11.79 -28.40
CA MET A 1 10.94 11.02 -27.71
C MET A 1 10.82 11.57 -26.29
N SER A 2 9.61 11.91 -25.86
CA SER A 2 9.35 12.29 -24.47
C SER A 2 9.36 11.04 -23.59
N ARG A 3 9.91 11.14 -22.38
CA ARG A 3 9.95 10.04 -21.39
C ARG A 3 9.21 10.49 -20.15
N ALA A 4 8.46 9.58 -19.54
CA ALA A 4 7.86 9.76 -18.22
C ALA A 4 8.42 8.70 -17.26
N PHE A 5 8.61 9.10 -16.01
CA PHE A 5 9.08 8.21 -14.94
C PHE A 5 8.06 8.25 -13.81
N VAL A 6 7.67 7.09 -13.33
CA VAL A 6 6.85 6.94 -12.13
C VAL A 6 7.74 6.45 -11.00
N LEU A 7 7.84 7.23 -9.94
CA LEU A 7 8.59 6.89 -8.74
C LEU A 7 7.59 6.57 -7.63
N VAL A 8 7.52 5.33 -7.20
CA VAL A 8 6.59 4.87 -6.18
C VAL A 8 7.33 4.77 -4.84
N MET A 9 6.84 5.50 -3.85
CA MET A 9 7.28 5.30 -2.46
C MET A 9 6.43 4.19 -1.85
N ASP A 10 6.99 3.00 -1.80
CA ASP A 10 6.32 1.83 -1.23
C ASP A 10 5.99 2.02 0.25
N SER A 11 4.88 1.46 0.68
CA SER A 11 4.38 1.53 2.06
C SER A 11 4.08 2.96 2.58
N LEU A 12 4.08 3.99 1.74
CA LEU A 12 3.67 5.33 2.12
C LEU A 12 2.20 5.58 1.73
N GLY A 13 1.28 5.28 2.64
CA GLY A 13 -0.13 5.62 2.47
C GLY A 13 -0.41 7.10 2.77
N ILE A 14 -1.23 7.74 1.93
CA ILE A 14 -1.69 9.13 2.09
C ILE A 14 -3.21 9.12 2.13
N GLY A 15 -3.79 9.29 3.31
CA GLY A 15 -5.22 9.09 3.55
C GLY A 15 -5.61 7.61 3.58
N GLY A 16 -6.86 7.34 3.93
CA GLY A 16 -7.44 6.01 3.93
C GLY A 16 -8.24 5.72 2.66
N ALA A 17 -8.22 4.48 2.18
CA ALA A 17 -9.08 4.03 1.11
C ALA A 17 -10.55 4.06 1.55
N LYS A 18 -11.49 4.20 0.61
CA LYS A 18 -12.95 4.22 0.91
C LYS A 18 -13.43 2.91 1.53
N ASP A 19 -12.80 1.82 1.20
CA ASP A 19 -13.10 0.45 1.65
C ASP A 19 -12.18 -0.02 2.80
N ALA A 20 -11.44 0.89 3.42
CA ALA A 20 -10.54 0.60 4.54
C ALA A 20 -11.24 -0.19 5.66
N GLU A 21 -12.50 0.10 5.94
CA GLU A 21 -13.30 -0.61 6.94
C GLU A 21 -13.45 -2.10 6.62
N LYS A 22 -13.66 -2.45 5.35
CA LYS A 22 -13.76 -3.85 4.89
C LYS A 22 -12.51 -4.67 5.24
N TYR A 23 -11.35 -4.00 5.33
CA TYR A 23 -10.06 -4.63 5.59
C TYR A 23 -9.53 -4.39 7.01
N GLY A 24 -10.28 -3.69 7.86
CA GLY A 24 -9.87 -3.35 9.21
C GLY A 24 -8.80 -2.27 9.30
N ASP A 25 -8.68 -1.44 8.25
CA ASP A 25 -7.66 -0.38 8.13
C ASP A 25 -8.22 1.02 8.39
N ASN A 26 -9.31 1.13 9.12
CA ASN A 26 -9.89 2.44 9.49
C ASN A 26 -8.85 3.35 10.15
N GLY A 27 -8.72 4.57 9.63
CA GLY A 27 -7.77 5.56 10.13
C GLY A 27 -6.33 5.34 9.66
N ALA A 28 -6.07 4.41 8.74
CA ALA A 28 -4.77 4.24 8.12
C ALA A 28 -4.39 5.48 7.30
N ASP A 29 -3.33 6.16 7.70
CA ASP A 29 -2.72 7.30 7.01
C ASP A 29 -1.26 7.41 7.47
N THR A 30 -0.39 6.67 6.81
CA THR A 30 1.02 6.55 7.19
C THR A 30 1.72 7.91 7.25
N LEU A 31 1.53 8.75 6.23
CA LEU A 31 2.18 10.05 6.17
C LEU A 31 1.72 10.95 7.33
N ARG A 32 0.43 10.98 7.63
CA ARG A 32 -0.12 11.76 8.74
C ARG A 32 0.38 11.28 10.09
N GLN A 33 0.43 9.97 10.32
CA GLN A 33 0.92 9.39 11.56
C GLN A 33 2.40 9.71 11.79
N ILE A 34 3.22 9.65 10.75
CA ILE A 34 4.62 10.04 10.83
C ILE A 34 4.73 11.55 11.12
N ALA A 35 4.00 12.38 10.39
CA ALA A 35 4.00 13.84 10.59
C ALA A 35 3.49 14.24 12.00
N ALA A 36 2.57 13.47 12.58
CA ALA A 36 2.09 13.70 13.94
C ALA A 36 3.14 13.30 15.00
N SER A 37 3.94 12.27 14.73
CA SER A 37 4.92 11.73 15.68
C SER A 37 6.24 12.50 15.70
N ARG A 38 6.60 13.17 14.61
CA ARG A 38 7.87 13.90 14.46
C ARG A 38 7.80 14.97 13.38
N ALA A 39 8.66 15.98 13.48
CA ALA A 39 8.89 16.92 12.39
C ALA A 39 9.49 16.18 11.18
N LEU A 40 9.00 16.50 9.99
CA LEU A 40 9.50 15.95 8.73
C LEU A 40 10.33 17.00 8.01
N GLU A 41 11.59 16.69 7.75
CA GLU A 41 12.49 17.53 6.95
C GLU A 41 12.49 17.07 5.49
N ILE A 42 11.41 17.37 4.77
CA ILE A 42 11.17 16.97 3.37
C ILE A 42 10.91 18.18 2.45
N PRO A 43 11.78 19.20 2.45
CA PRO A 43 11.49 20.47 1.76
C PRO A 43 11.24 20.29 0.26
N ASN A 44 11.93 19.39 -0.40
CA ASN A 44 11.74 19.15 -1.83
C ASN A 44 10.36 18.55 -2.15
N LEU A 45 9.88 17.59 -1.35
CA LEU A 45 8.56 17.01 -1.52
C LEU A 45 7.45 18.02 -1.20
N LEU A 46 7.65 18.89 -0.20
CA LEU A 46 6.72 19.96 0.10
C LEU A 46 6.64 20.97 -1.07
N ARG A 47 7.78 21.35 -1.64
CA ARG A 47 7.81 22.22 -2.84
C ARG A 47 7.18 21.55 -4.07
N LEU A 48 7.18 20.23 -4.17
CA LEU A 48 6.46 19.49 -5.22
C LEU A 48 4.95 19.40 -4.96
N GLY A 49 4.48 19.74 -3.75
CA GLY A 49 3.07 19.78 -3.40
C GLY A 49 2.55 18.61 -2.56
N LEU A 50 3.45 17.83 -1.92
CA LEU A 50 3.04 16.65 -1.14
C LEU A 50 2.02 16.97 -0.05
N SER A 51 2.18 18.09 0.68
CA SER A 51 1.23 18.48 1.73
C SER A 51 -0.16 18.79 1.16
N ALA A 52 -0.20 19.48 0.02
CA ALA A 52 -1.46 19.79 -0.66
C ALA A 52 -2.11 18.53 -1.27
N ALA A 53 -1.31 17.60 -1.77
CA ALA A 53 -1.83 16.30 -2.23
C ALA A 53 -2.44 15.50 -1.07
N ALA A 54 -1.78 15.51 0.09
CA ALA A 54 -2.28 14.83 1.29
C ALA A 54 -3.59 15.46 1.81
N GLU A 55 -3.69 16.79 1.79
CA GLU A 55 -4.91 17.49 2.14
C GLU A 55 -6.04 17.19 1.15
N ALA A 56 -5.75 17.16 -0.14
CA ALA A 56 -6.71 16.79 -1.18
C ALA A 56 -7.21 15.34 -1.03
N SER A 57 -6.36 14.42 -0.58
CA SER A 57 -6.70 13.01 -0.36
C SER A 57 -7.53 12.81 0.91
N SER A 58 -7.12 13.42 2.02
CA SER A 58 -7.66 13.13 3.37
C SER A 58 -8.66 14.16 3.89
N GLY A 59 -8.80 15.31 3.20
CA GLY A 59 -9.63 16.43 3.63
C GLY A 59 -9.05 17.27 4.78
N ALA A 60 -7.81 16.98 5.23
CA ALA A 60 -7.20 17.69 6.34
C ALA A 60 -5.70 17.91 6.13
N ALA A 61 -5.20 19.08 6.51
CA ALA A 61 -3.77 19.40 6.44
C ALA A 61 -2.92 18.47 7.32
N LEU A 62 -1.70 18.21 6.90
CA LEU A 62 -0.74 17.43 7.68
C LEU A 62 -0.27 18.20 8.91
N PRO A 63 -0.17 17.56 10.08
CA PRO A 63 0.35 18.21 11.28
C PRO A 63 1.86 18.44 11.18
N ASN A 64 2.37 19.39 11.97
CA ASN A 64 3.79 19.64 12.20
C ASN A 64 4.63 19.89 10.93
N LEU A 65 4.02 20.33 9.84
CA LEU A 65 4.73 20.71 8.63
C LEU A 65 4.76 22.26 8.49
N PRO A 66 5.84 22.81 7.91
CA PRO A 66 5.89 24.22 7.59
C PRO A 66 4.77 24.58 6.61
N LYS A 67 4.14 25.73 6.83
CA LYS A 67 3.07 26.25 5.96
C LYS A 67 3.65 27.33 5.04
N GLY A 68 3.13 27.36 3.82
CA GLY A 68 3.36 28.49 2.92
C GLY A 68 4.59 28.39 2.01
N GLU A 69 5.21 27.23 1.91
CA GLU A 69 6.21 26.99 0.86
C GLU A 69 5.57 27.08 -0.53
N PRO A 70 6.17 27.84 -1.45
CA PRO A 70 5.64 27.95 -2.80
C PRO A 70 5.73 26.59 -3.52
N ILE A 71 4.60 26.12 -4.03
CA ILE A 71 4.54 24.86 -4.80
C ILE A 71 5.06 25.12 -6.19
N SER A 72 6.11 24.39 -6.59
CA SER A 72 6.74 24.46 -7.91
C SER A 72 6.41 23.27 -8.82
N GLY A 73 5.70 22.25 -8.28
CA GLY A 73 5.24 21.07 -8.99
C GLY A 73 3.75 21.11 -9.29
N ALA A 74 3.25 20.04 -9.89
CA ALA A 74 1.83 19.73 -9.95
C ALA A 74 1.52 18.61 -8.95
N TYR A 75 0.36 18.68 -8.30
CA TYR A 75 -0.05 17.68 -7.31
C TYR A 75 -1.51 17.28 -7.54
N GLY A 76 -1.88 16.15 -6.99
CA GLY A 76 -3.24 15.65 -7.00
C GLY A 76 -3.39 14.44 -6.10
N ALA A 77 -4.62 14.02 -5.89
CA ALA A 77 -4.97 12.78 -5.23
C ALA A 77 -5.73 11.91 -6.21
N ALA A 78 -5.34 10.65 -6.31
CA ALA A 78 -6.06 9.64 -7.07
C ALA A 78 -6.72 8.66 -6.11
N GLN A 79 -7.92 8.22 -6.45
CA GLN A 79 -8.64 7.24 -5.68
C GLN A 79 -8.62 5.90 -6.40
N GLU A 80 -8.27 4.86 -5.68
CA GLU A 80 -8.29 3.49 -6.18
C GLU A 80 -9.70 3.08 -6.60
N GLN A 81 -9.80 2.42 -7.75
CA GLN A 81 -11.01 1.83 -8.30
C GLN A 81 -10.98 0.30 -8.26
N SER A 82 -9.79 -0.30 -8.17
CA SER A 82 -9.61 -1.74 -8.06
C SER A 82 -10.31 -2.29 -6.82
N LEU A 83 -10.90 -3.48 -6.95
CA LEU A 83 -11.66 -4.12 -5.87
C LEU A 83 -10.80 -4.94 -4.92
N GLY A 84 -9.54 -5.19 -5.27
CA GLY A 84 -8.60 -5.99 -4.47
C GLY A 84 -7.69 -5.13 -3.61
N LYS A 85 -7.41 -5.58 -2.39
CA LYS A 85 -6.36 -5.01 -1.54
C LYS A 85 -5.09 -5.85 -1.70
N ASP A 86 -4.33 -5.58 -2.73
CA ASP A 86 -3.08 -6.27 -3.00
C ASP A 86 -2.15 -5.40 -3.87
N THR A 87 -0.85 -5.65 -3.77
CA THR A 87 0.16 -4.93 -4.51
C THR A 87 0.02 -5.04 -6.03
N PRO A 88 -0.27 -6.22 -6.62
CA PRO A 88 -0.49 -6.33 -8.06
C PRO A 88 -1.61 -5.45 -8.58
N SER A 89 -2.78 -5.46 -7.94
CA SER A 89 -3.93 -4.63 -8.33
C SER A 89 -3.59 -3.14 -8.35
N GLY A 90 -2.94 -2.65 -7.30
CA GLY A 90 -2.52 -1.24 -7.21
C GLY A 90 -1.52 -0.85 -8.31
N HIS A 91 -0.54 -1.70 -8.61
CA HIS A 91 0.43 -1.43 -9.66
C HIS A 91 -0.20 -1.48 -11.06
N TRP A 92 -1.10 -2.41 -11.32
CA TRP A 92 -1.82 -2.48 -12.58
C TRP A 92 -2.70 -1.25 -12.80
N GLU A 93 -3.38 -0.80 -11.75
CA GLU A 93 -4.21 0.38 -11.82
C GLU A 93 -3.38 1.65 -12.10
N MET A 94 -2.23 1.82 -11.43
CA MET A 94 -1.30 2.92 -11.75
C MET A 94 -0.81 2.88 -13.20
N ALA A 95 -0.75 1.69 -13.82
CA ALA A 95 -0.44 1.51 -15.23
C ALA A 95 -1.67 1.68 -16.16
N GLY A 96 -2.85 2.02 -15.62
CA GLY A 96 -4.07 2.23 -16.38
C GLY A 96 -4.95 0.99 -16.55
N VAL A 97 -4.70 -0.07 -15.78
CA VAL A 97 -5.47 -1.33 -15.84
C VAL A 97 -6.07 -1.63 -14.47
N PRO A 98 -7.19 -1.00 -14.09
CA PRO A 98 -7.85 -1.30 -12.81
C PRO A 98 -8.41 -2.72 -12.79
N VAL A 99 -8.31 -3.40 -11.66
CA VAL A 99 -8.80 -4.75 -11.44
C VAL A 99 -10.22 -4.68 -10.90
N MET A 100 -11.20 -4.93 -11.75
CA MET A 100 -12.63 -4.81 -11.43
C MET A 100 -13.26 -6.12 -10.95
N THR A 101 -12.45 -7.14 -10.69
CA THR A 101 -12.90 -8.45 -10.16
C THR A 101 -12.36 -8.61 -8.73
N GLU A 102 -13.21 -9.15 -7.86
CA GLU A 102 -12.75 -9.49 -6.51
C GLU A 102 -11.82 -10.69 -6.53
N TRP A 103 -10.74 -10.61 -5.74
CA TRP A 103 -9.85 -11.73 -5.49
C TRP A 103 -10.47 -12.69 -4.49
N GLY A 104 -10.20 -13.98 -4.66
CA GLY A 104 -10.41 -14.96 -3.60
C GLY A 104 -9.30 -14.88 -2.56
N TYR A 105 -9.64 -14.89 -1.30
CA TYR A 105 -8.69 -14.90 -0.18
C TYR A 105 -8.74 -16.23 0.55
N PHE A 106 -7.60 -16.73 0.95
CA PHE A 106 -7.54 -17.88 1.82
C PHE A 106 -7.98 -17.49 3.25
N PRO A 107 -8.60 -18.43 4.01
CA PRO A 107 -9.04 -18.16 5.36
C PRO A 107 -7.86 -17.80 6.28
N ARG A 108 -8.15 -17.08 7.38
CA ARG A 108 -7.11 -16.74 8.38
C ARG A 108 -6.83 -17.88 9.37
N GLU A 109 -7.51 -19.01 9.22
CA GLU A 109 -7.28 -20.20 10.01
C GLU A 109 -5.87 -20.78 9.74
N VAL A 110 -5.39 -21.60 10.68
CA VAL A 110 -4.10 -22.29 10.53
C VAL A 110 -4.36 -23.79 10.52
N PRO A 111 -3.99 -24.49 9.43
CA PRO A 111 -3.33 -24.04 8.20
C PRO A 111 -4.25 -23.23 7.29
N CYS A 112 -3.72 -22.16 6.64
CA CYS A 112 -4.53 -21.31 5.77
C CYS A 112 -4.64 -21.85 4.33
N PHE A 113 -3.63 -22.54 3.83
CA PHE A 113 -3.70 -23.20 2.53
C PHE A 113 -4.25 -24.62 2.65
N PRO A 114 -5.13 -25.06 1.74
CA PRO A 114 -5.59 -26.44 1.70
C PRO A 114 -4.43 -27.42 1.54
N ALA A 115 -4.50 -28.55 2.24
CA ALA A 115 -3.46 -29.59 2.17
C ALA A 115 -3.17 -30.06 0.73
N ALA A 116 -4.23 -30.24 -0.08
CA ALA A 116 -4.06 -30.62 -1.47
C ALA A 116 -3.19 -29.65 -2.29
N LEU A 117 -3.22 -28.35 -1.98
CA LEU A 117 -2.39 -27.34 -2.63
C LEU A 117 -0.94 -27.44 -2.16
N THR A 118 -0.70 -27.52 -0.85
CA THR A 118 0.66 -27.61 -0.28
C THR A 118 1.34 -28.91 -0.64
N ASP A 119 0.62 -30.04 -0.62
CA ASP A 119 1.15 -31.36 -0.99
C ASP A 119 1.53 -31.41 -2.49
N ALA A 120 0.67 -30.85 -3.35
CA ALA A 120 0.97 -30.76 -4.78
C ALA A 120 2.19 -29.87 -5.05
N LEU A 121 2.34 -28.76 -4.33
CA LEU A 121 3.51 -27.87 -4.43
C LEU A 121 4.78 -28.59 -4.00
N ILE A 122 4.78 -29.23 -2.82
CA ILE A 122 5.92 -30.01 -2.29
C ILE A 122 6.32 -31.09 -3.30
N ALA A 123 5.37 -31.90 -3.77
CA ALA A 123 5.65 -32.99 -4.68
C ALA A 123 6.19 -32.52 -6.04
N ARG A 124 5.58 -31.48 -6.64
CA ARG A 124 5.97 -31.01 -7.97
C ARG A 124 7.27 -30.23 -7.98
N ALA A 125 7.55 -29.48 -6.93
CA ALA A 125 8.78 -28.67 -6.81
C ALA A 125 9.87 -29.38 -6.04
N ASN A 126 9.67 -30.62 -5.59
CA ASN A 126 10.61 -31.41 -4.78
C ASN A 126 11.13 -30.62 -3.57
N LEU A 127 10.20 -30.00 -2.84
CA LEU A 127 10.53 -29.20 -1.66
C LEU A 127 10.67 -30.07 -0.41
N PRO A 128 11.51 -29.71 0.57
CA PRO A 128 11.60 -30.44 1.84
C PRO A 128 10.37 -30.22 2.75
N GLY A 129 9.54 -29.20 2.48
CA GLY A 129 8.35 -28.88 3.25
C GLY A 129 7.91 -27.42 3.10
N VAL A 130 7.05 -26.96 4.00
CA VAL A 130 6.51 -25.60 4.08
C VAL A 130 6.80 -25.02 5.45
N LEU A 131 7.48 -23.86 5.52
CA LEU A 131 7.88 -23.21 6.76
C LEU A 131 6.71 -22.51 7.46
N GLY A 132 5.74 -22.02 6.71
CA GLY A 132 4.62 -21.28 7.30
C GLY A 132 3.36 -21.38 6.44
N ASN A 133 2.39 -22.13 6.92
CA ASN A 133 1.05 -22.19 6.31
C ASN A 133 0.06 -21.37 7.15
N ARG A 134 0.31 -20.03 7.21
CA ARG A 134 -0.48 -19.07 7.97
C ARG A 134 -0.28 -17.66 7.44
N HIS A 135 -1.20 -16.76 7.74
CA HIS A 135 -0.99 -15.34 7.54
C HIS A 135 0.09 -14.84 8.49
N ALA A 136 1.16 -14.30 7.97
CA ALA A 136 2.26 -13.71 8.72
C ALA A 136 3.09 -12.77 7.86
N SER A 137 3.90 -11.92 8.49
CA SER A 137 4.94 -11.17 7.77
C SER A 137 5.97 -12.13 7.17
N GLY A 138 6.40 -11.87 5.95
CA GLY A 138 7.46 -12.66 5.30
C GLY A 138 8.74 -12.73 6.13
N THR A 139 9.11 -11.63 6.79
CA THR A 139 10.28 -11.57 7.69
C THR A 139 10.13 -12.48 8.90
N GLU A 140 8.94 -12.63 9.46
CA GLU A 140 8.65 -13.54 10.57
C GLU A 140 8.78 -15.02 10.16
N ILE A 141 8.39 -15.34 8.93
CA ILE A 141 8.53 -16.71 8.41
C ILE A 141 9.98 -17.03 8.07
N ILE A 142 10.73 -16.07 7.48
CA ILE A 142 12.13 -16.26 7.11
C ILE A 142 13.04 -16.43 8.35
N ALA A 143 12.66 -15.82 9.48
CA ALA A 143 13.42 -15.92 10.72
C ALA A 143 13.26 -17.25 11.47
N LYS A 144 12.42 -18.17 10.98
CA LYS A 144 12.22 -19.52 11.52
C LYS A 144 13.13 -20.56 10.89
#